data_2f07b1e9fadeb43efad9547429ab94fd
#
_entry.id   2f07b1e9fadeb43efad9547429ab94fd
#
_cell.length_a   1.000
_cell.length_b   1.000
_cell.length_c   1.000
_cell.angle_alpha   90.00
_cell.angle_beta   90.00
_cell.angle_gamma   90.00
#
_symmetry.space_group_name_H-M   'P 1'
#
loop_
_entity.id
_entity.type
_entity.pdbx_description
1 polymer ?
#
loop_
_entity_poly.entity_id
_entity_poly.type
_entity_poly.pdbx_seq_one_letter_code
_entity_poly.pdbx_strand_id
1 'polypeptide(L)'
;MPKNKNIKKVLVLGSGPIVIGQAAEFDYAGTQACRSLKEEGIEVVLVNSNPATIMTDKDIADKVYIEPLTVQVVEQIIKKEKPDSILPTLGGQAGLNLAMELEEAGFLDRYDVKLIGTTALTIKKAEDRETFKETMEKIGEPIAASKVVENIEDGIVYAEEIGYPVVLRPAYTLGGSGGGIVNNREELEETLENGLRLSRVHQVLVERCISGWKEIEYEVMRDSIGNVITVCNMENLDPVGVHTGDSIVVAPSQTLGDKEYQMLRTSALNIITELGITGGCNVQYALHPESFEYCVIEVNPRVSRSSALASKATGYPIA
;
A
#
# COMPACT_ATOMS: atom_id res chain seq x y z
N MET A 1 -7.78 11.87 19.24
CA MET A 1 -8.89 11.02 19.76
C MET A 1 -8.56 10.54 21.16
N PRO A 2 -9.56 10.31 22.02
CA PRO A 2 -9.26 9.72 23.32
C PRO A 2 -8.80 8.27 23.13
N LYS A 3 -7.86 7.83 23.98
CA LYS A 3 -7.35 6.45 24.04
C LYS A 3 -8.52 5.44 24.14
N ASN A 4 -8.45 4.38 23.36
CA ASN A 4 -9.35 3.23 23.51
C ASN A 4 -9.00 2.46 24.79
N LYS A 5 -9.85 2.59 25.82
CA LYS A 5 -9.61 1.98 27.16
C LYS A 5 -9.65 0.44 27.16
N ASN A 6 -10.13 -0.17 26.06
CA ASN A 6 -10.19 -1.61 25.93
C ASN A 6 -8.87 -2.22 25.42
N ILE A 7 -7.97 -1.39 24.86
CA ILE A 7 -6.66 -1.82 24.39
C ILE A 7 -5.65 -1.66 25.53
N LYS A 8 -5.05 -2.75 25.97
CA LYS A 8 -4.06 -2.81 27.07
C LYS A 8 -2.72 -3.38 26.62
N LYS A 9 -2.73 -4.34 25.70
CA LYS A 9 -1.53 -4.99 25.17
C LYS A 9 -1.62 -5.17 23.68
N VAL A 10 -0.64 -4.66 22.94
CA VAL A 10 -0.58 -4.71 21.49
C VAL A 10 0.63 -5.52 21.03
N LEU A 11 0.40 -6.44 20.10
CA LEU A 11 1.46 -7.08 19.34
C LEU A 11 1.72 -6.28 18.06
N VAL A 12 2.90 -5.69 17.94
CA VAL A 12 3.36 -4.97 16.75
C VAL A 12 4.10 -5.94 15.84
N LEU A 13 3.66 -6.04 14.59
CA LEU A 13 4.34 -6.83 13.56
C LEU A 13 5.39 -5.96 12.87
N GLY A 14 6.64 -6.42 12.87
CA GLY A 14 7.74 -5.75 12.19
C GLY A 14 7.77 -6.02 10.70
N SER A 15 8.72 -5.38 10.03
CA SER A 15 8.85 -5.41 8.56
C SER A 15 9.70 -6.58 8.02
N GLY A 16 10.25 -7.40 8.91
CA GLY A 16 11.16 -8.46 8.49
C GLY A 16 12.57 -7.95 8.16
N PRO A 17 13.30 -8.66 7.28
CA PRO A 17 14.61 -8.24 6.85
C PRO A 17 14.54 -6.93 6.05
N ILE A 18 15.55 -6.08 6.20
CA ILE A 18 15.65 -4.86 5.38
C ILE A 18 15.98 -5.27 3.95
N VAL A 19 15.07 -5.02 3.05
CA VAL A 19 15.27 -5.14 1.60
C VAL A 19 15.54 -3.73 1.07
N ILE A 20 16.65 -3.56 0.36
CA ILE A 20 17.01 -2.25 -0.21
C ILE A 20 15.88 -1.75 -1.10
N GLY A 21 15.45 -0.51 -0.88
CA GLY A 21 14.33 0.12 -1.59
C GLY A 21 12.93 -0.24 -1.08
N GLN A 22 12.79 -1.09 -0.03
CA GLN A 22 11.46 -1.53 0.44
C GLN A 22 11.20 -1.40 1.95
N ALA A 23 12.19 -1.29 2.80
CA ALA A 23 11.98 -1.54 4.21
C ALA A 23 12.73 -0.67 5.22
N ALA A 24 13.71 0.13 4.82
CA ALA A 24 14.52 0.91 5.76
C ALA A 24 13.68 1.92 6.57
N GLU A 25 12.66 2.50 5.99
CA GLU A 25 11.76 3.48 6.58
C GLU A 25 10.75 2.87 7.57
N PHE A 26 10.44 1.57 7.46
CA PHE A 26 9.55 0.89 8.39
C PHE A 26 10.20 0.71 9.78
N ASP A 27 11.52 0.74 9.84
CA ASP A 27 12.24 0.74 11.11
C ASP A 27 11.88 1.96 11.97
N TYR A 28 11.86 3.15 11.34
CA TYR A 28 11.37 4.37 11.97
C TYR A 28 9.89 4.27 12.38
N ALA A 29 9.03 3.85 11.47
CA ALA A 29 7.59 3.79 11.69
C ALA A 29 7.24 2.81 12.83
N GLY A 30 7.79 1.61 12.84
CA GLY A 30 7.58 0.64 13.90
C GLY A 30 8.10 1.10 15.26
N THR A 31 9.25 1.78 15.29
CA THR A 31 9.80 2.36 16.51
C THR A 31 8.88 3.46 17.07
N GLN A 32 8.38 4.36 16.23
CA GLN A 32 7.46 5.43 16.66
C GLN A 32 6.14 4.86 17.19
N ALA A 33 5.60 3.82 16.56
CA ALA A 33 4.41 3.16 17.04
C ALA A 33 4.60 2.56 18.44
N CYS A 34 5.69 1.82 18.66
CA CYS A 34 5.98 1.27 19.96
C CYS A 34 6.07 2.37 21.03
N ARG A 35 6.72 3.48 20.72
CA ARG A 35 6.83 4.64 21.64
C ARG A 35 5.46 5.25 21.93
N SER A 36 4.66 5.54 20.89
CA SER A 36 3.34 6.14 21.06
C SER A 36 2.40 5.24 21.87
N LEU A 37 2.43 3.92 21.66
CA LEU A 37 1.66 2.98 22.46
C LEU A 37 2.10 2.97 23.93
N LYS A 38 3.41 3.00 24.20
CA LYS A 38 3.95 3.08 25.57
C LYS A 38 3.60 4.40 26.25
N GLU A 39 3.65 5.53 25.55
CA GLU A 39 3.23 6.85 26.05
C GLU A 39 1.75 6.85 26.45
N GLU A 40 0.92 6.10 25.74
CA GLU A 40 -0.49 5.86 26.09
C GLU A 40 -0.66 4.84 27.23
N GLY A 41 0.42 4.27 27.77
CA GLY A 41 0.39 3.27 28.84
C GLY A 41 -0.14 1.92 28.37
N ILE A 42 0.11 1.54 27.12
CA ILE A 42 -0.21 0.24 26.54
C ILE A 42 1.04 -0.64 26.58
N GLU A 43 0.90 -1.88 27.02
CA GLU A 43 2.01 -2.86 26.97
C GLU A 43 2.27 -3.26 25.51
N VAL A 44 3.53 -3.18 25.09
CA VAL A 44 3.93 -3.44 23.70
C VAL A 44 4.76 -4.69 23.61
N VAL A 45 4.31 -5.62 22.78
CA VAL A 45 5.07 -6.79 22.35
C VAL A 45 5.43 -6.57 20.89
N LEU A 46 6.71 -6.68 20.56
CA LEU A 46 7.19 -6.55 19.18
C LEU A 46 7.73 -7.88 18.69
N VAL A 47 7.41 -8.25 17.47
CA VAL A 47 8.08 -9.34 16.74
C VAL A 47 8.68 -8.83 15.45
N ASN A 48 9.97 -9.09 15.23
CA ASN A 48 10.66 -8.81 13.98
C ASN A 48 11.80 -9.81 13.77
N SER A 49 12.05 -10.21 12.53
CA SER A 49 13.11 -11.19 12.23
C SER A 49 14.51 -10.59 12.10
N ASN A 50 14.62 -9.27 12.00
CA ASN A 50 15.88 -8.57 11.83
C ASN A 50 16.43 -8.10 13.21
N PRO A 51 17.57 -8.60 13.67
CA PRO A 51 18.18 -8.16 14.94
C PRO A 51 18.94 -6.82 14.81
N ALA A 52 19.19 -6.35 13.59
CA ALA A 52 20.05 -5.18 13.32
C ALA A 52 19.26 -3.90 13.07
N THR A 53 18.06 -3.78 13.64
CA THR A 53 17.20 -2.61 13.50
C THR A 53 17.03 -1.89 14.84
N ILE A 54 16.76 -0.57 14.81
CA ILE A 54 16.40 0.18 16.02
C ILE A 54 15.08 -0.32 16.63
N MET A 55 14.18 -0.84 15.81
CA MET A 55 12.90 -1.39 16.25
C MET A 55 13.08 -2.54 17.27
N THR A 56 14.10 -3.38 17.09
CA THR A 56 14.37 -4.52 17.96
C THR A 56 15.29 -4.20 19.15
N ASP A 57 15.62 -2.93 19.37
CA ASP A 57 16.30 -2.50 20.59
C ASP A 57 15.42 -2.81 21.81
N LYS A 58 16.04 -3.36 22.87
CA LYS A 58 15.37 -3.82 24.09
C LYS A 58 14.55 -2.75 24.82
N ASP A 59 14.85 -1.46 24.58
CA ASP A 59 14.18 -0.35 25.25
C ASP A 59 12.96 0.18 24.45
N ILE A 60 12.76 -0.29 23.22
CA ILE A 60 11.67 0.17 22.34
C ILE A 60 10.33 -0.43 22.74
N ALA A 61 10.25 -1.72 22.96
CA ALA A 61 9.04 -2.41 23.40
C ALA A 61 9.22 -3.05 24.78
N ASP A 62 8.12 -3.41 25.45
CA ASP A 62 8.19 -4.08 26.74
C ASP A 62 8.72 -5.51 26.60
N LYS A 63 8.44 -6.14 25.43
CA LYS A 63 8.98 -7.42 25.02
C LYS A 63 9.33 -7.42 23.55
N VAL A 64 10.51 -7.91 23.21
CA VAL A 64 11.01 -8.02 21.84
C VAL A 64 11.27 -9.48 21.51
N TYR A 65 10.65 -9.96 20.43
CA TYR A 65 10.86 -11.27 19.85
C TYR A 65 11.64 -11.12 18.54
N ILE A 66 12.86 -11.62 18.50
CA ILE A 66 13.67 -11.70 17.28
C ILE A 66 13.45 -13.10 16.70
N GLU A 67 12.38 -13.23 15.95
CA GLU A 67 11.89 -14.51 15.44
C GLU A 67 11.40 -14.38 14.01
N PRO A 68 11.36 -15.46 13.23
CA PRO A 68 10.78 -15.46 11.89
C PRO A 68 9.33 -14.96 11.88
N LEU A 69 9.00 -14.09 10.92
CA LEU A 69 7.64 -13.59 10.72
C LEU A 69 6.79 -14.64 9.99
N THR A 70 6.39 -15.68 10.70
CA THR A 70 5.54 -16.76 10.22
C THR A 70 4.31 -16.92 11.09
N VAL A 71 3.23 -17.43 10.51
CA VAL A 71 1.96 -17.68 11.22
C VAL A 71 2.18 -18.53 12.48
N GLN A 72 3.00 -19.59 12.37
CA GLN A 72 3.27 -20.53 13.48
C GLN A 72 4.00 -19.84 14.64
N VAL A 73 5.00 -19.02 14.35
CA VAL A 73 5.75 -18.28 15.38
C VAL A 73 4.87 -17.24 16.03
N VAL A 74 4.14 -16.47 15.24
CA VAL A 74 3.24 -15.42 15.76
C VAL A 74 2.10 -16.03 16.58
N GLU A 75 1.57 -17.18 16.20
CA GLU A 75 0.58 -17.93 17.01
C GLU A 75 1.16 -18.29 18.39
N GLN A 76 2.43 -18.76 18.46
CA GLN A 76 3.06 -19.07 19.74
C GLN A 76 3.24 -17.82 20.62
N ILE A 77 3.58 -16.68 20.01
CA ILE A 77 3.69 -15.41 20.72
C ILE A 77 2.32 -14.97 21.24
N ILE A 78 1.25 -15.06 20.42
CA ILE A 78 -0.12 -14.75 20.84
C ILE A 78 -0.54 -15.62 22.03
N LYS A 79 -0.30 -16.94 21.99
CA LYS A 79 -0.61 -17.86 23.10
C LYS A 79 0.10 -17.47 24.39
N LYS A 80 1.38 -17.08 24.29
CA LYS A 80 2.22 -16.75 25.46
C LYS A 80 1.91 -15.36 26.02
N GLU A 81 1.81 -14.36 25.16
CA GLU A 81 1.70 -12.96 25.56
C GLU A 81 0.24 -12.50 25.73
N LYS A 82 -0.70 -13.16 25.07
CA LYS A 82 -2.14 -12.85 25.10
C LYS A 82 -2.43 -11.36 24.85
N PRO A 83 -1.97 -10.81 23.71
CA PRO A 83 -2.31 -9.45 23.33
C PRO A 83 -3.81 -9.37 23.04
N ASP A 84 -4.42 -8.23 23.28
CA ASP A 84 -5.80 -7.96 22.88
C ASP A 84 -5.90 -7.45 21.44
N SER A 85 -4.78 -6.96 20.90
CA SER A 85 -4.75 -6.39 19.55
C SER A 85 -3.41 -6.65 18.83
N ILE A 86 -3.47 -6.65 17.49
CA ILE A 86 -2.31 -6.70 16.60
C ILE A 86 -2.27 -5.45 15.75
N LEU A 87 -1.11 -4.82 15.65
CA LEU A 87 -0.84 -3.67 14.78
C LEU A 87 0.05 -4.10 13.61
N PRO A 88 -0.51 -4.36 12.41
CA PRO A 88 0.25 -4.82 11.25
C PRO A 88 0.75 -3.69 10.35
N THR A 89 0.13 -2.51 10.41
CA THR A 89 0.26 -1.44 9.42
C THR A 89 1.62 -0.74 9.41
N LEU A 90 2.48 -1.03 10.37
CA LEU A 90 3.81 -0.42 10.51
C LEU A 90 4.94 -1.38 10.13
N GLY A 91 4.61 -2.62 9.79
CA GLY A 91 5.53 -3.63 9.30
C GLY A 91 5.59 -3.74 7.76
N GLY A 92 5.13 -2.72 7.05
CA GLY A 92 5.09 -2.75 5.58
C GLY A 92 4.21 -3.89 5.04
N GLN A 93 4.51 -4.34 3.83
CA GLN A 93 3.76 -5.43 3.20
C GLN A 93 3.88 -6.76 3.96
N ALA A 94 5.04 -7.03 4.56
CA ALA A 94 5.24 -8.25 5.34
C ALA A 94 4.27 -8.32 6.54
N GLY A 95 4.07 -7.20 7.25
CA GLY A 95 3.11 -7.11 8.34
C GLY A 95 1.66 -7.32 7.90
N LEU A 96 1.26 -6.73 6.77
CA LEU A 96 -0.09 -6.91 6.21
C LEU A 96 -0.35 -8.35 5.76
N ASN A 97 0.58 -8.94 5.01
CA ASN A 97 0.45 -10.32 4.54
C ASN A 97 0.31 -11.30 5.71
N LEU A 98 1.15 -11.13 6.72
CA LEU A 98 1.10 -11.98 7.92
C LEU A 98 -0.22 -11.81 8.69
N ALA A 99 -0.77 -10.59 8.76
CA ALA A 99 -2.08 -10.35 9.37
C ALA A 99 -3.21 -11.05 8.60
N MET A 100 -3.16 -11.04 7.26
CA MET A 100 -4.12 -11.77 6.42
C MET A 100 -4.01 -13.29 6.61
N GLU A 101 -2.79 -13.83 6.64
CA GLU A 101 -2.56 -15.26 6.90
C GLU A 101 -3.07 -15.70 8.29
N LEU A 102 -2.92 -14.84 9.32
CA LEU A 102 -3.45 -15.11 10.67
C LEU A 102 -4.98 -15.11 10.70
N GLU A 103 -5.61 -14.19 9.96
CA GLU A 103 -7.07 -14.13 9.81
C GLU A 103 -7.60 -15.37 9.10
N GLU A 104 -7.03 -15.71 7.93
CA GLU A 104 -7.41 -16.87 7.14
C GLU A 104 -7.23 -18.20 7.89
N ALA A 105 -6.22 -18.28 8.73
CA ALA A 105 -6.00 -19.43 9.63
C ALA A 105 -6.98 -19.47 10.82
N GLY A 106 -7.83 -18.44 10.99
CA GLY A 106 -8.80 -18.32 12.08
C GLY A 106 -8.18 -18.10 13.45
N PHE A 107 -6.94 -17.59 13.49
CA PHE A 107 -6.26 -17.39 14.77
C PHE A 107 -6.74 -16.14 15.49
N LEU A 108 -7.12 -15.10 14.76
CA LEU A 108 -7.62 -13.87 15.37
C LEU A 108 -8.89 -14.14 16.18
N ASP A 109 -9.86 -14.82 15.61
CA ASP A 109 -11.09 -15.23 16.31
C ASP A 109 -10.82 -16.22 17.45
N ARG A 110 -9.95 -17.21 17.22
CA ARG A 110 -9.61 -18.25 18.21
C ARG A 110 -9.04 -17.68 19.50
N TYR A 111 -8.27 -16.61 19.42
CA TYR A 111 -7.60 -15.98 20.57
C TYR A 111 -8.23 -14.66 21.00
N ASP A 112 -9.35 -14.26 20.40
CA ASP A 112 -10.04 -12.98 20.62
C ASP A 112 -9.10 -11.78 20.48
N VAL A 113 -8.29 -11.78 19.39
CA VAL A 113 -7.32 -10.72 19.07
C VAL A 113 -7.83 -9.91 17.89
N LYS A 114 -7.80 -8.57 17.98
CA LYS A 114 -8.30 -7.67 16.95
C LYS A 114 -7.18 -7.00 16.18
N LEU A 115 -7.35 -6.86 14.87
CA LEU A 115 -6.49 -5.98 14.08
C LEU A 115 -6.84 -4.52 14.38
N ILE A 116 -5.82 -3.69 14.60
CA ILE A 116 -5.95 -2.24 14.75
C ILE A 116 -5.20 -1.50 13.63
N GLY A 117 -5.67 -0.31 13.29
CA GLY A 117 -5.17 0.48 12.16
C GLY A 117 -5.87 0.12 10.84
N THR A 118 -6.07 -1.15 10.56
CA THR A 118 -6.80 -1.62 9.38
C THR A 118 -7.43 -2.98 9.66
N THR A 119 -8.46 -3.35 8.91
CA THR A 119 -9.12 -4.68 9.02
C THR A 119 -8.69 -5.58 7.87
N ALA A 120 -8.82 -6.89 8.01
CA ALA A 120 -8.57 -7.85 6.94
C ALA A 120 -9.41 -7.54 5.68
N LEU A 121 -10.68 -7.15 5.85
CA LEU A 121 -11.55 -6.74 4.75
C LEU A 121 -11.00 -5.49 4.02
N THR A 122 -10.52 -4.51 4.76
CA THR A 122 -9.91 -3.30 4.21
C THR A 122 -8.63 -3.61 3.45
N ILE A 123 -7.76 -4.46 4.00
CA ILE A 123 -6.54 -4.91 3.32
C ILE A 123 -6.91 -5.57 1.99
N LYS A 124 -7.88 -6.50 2.00
CA LYS A 124 -8.34 -7.18 0.79
C LYS A 124 -8.86 -6.19 -0.26
N LYS A 125 -9.68 -5.23 0.13
CA LYS A 125 -10.22 -4.20 -0.79
C LYS A 125 -9.12 -3.32 -1.42
N ALA A 126 -8.05 -3.05 -0.70
CA ALA A 126 -6.96 -2.20 -1.19
C ALA A 126 -5.94 -2.98 -2.03
N GLU A 127 -5.69 -4.26 -1.72
CA GLU A 127 -4.62 -5.06 -2.32
C GLU A 127 -5.11 -5.96 -3.48
N ASP A 128 -6.37 -6.40 -3.45
CA ASP A 128 -6.95 -7.20 -4.53
C ASP A 128 -7.38 -6.30 -5.68
N ARG A 129 -6.79 -6.52 -6.86
CA ARG A 129 -6.97 -5.66 -8.03
C ARG A 129 -8.42 -5.51 -8.49
N GLU A 130 -9.17 -6.61 -8.49
CA GLU A 130 -10.56 -6.61 -8.96
C GLU A 130 -11.45 -5.86 -7.97
N THR A 131 -11.34 -6.20 -6.70
CA THR A 131 -12.06 -5.54 -5.61
C THR A 131 -11.70 -4.05 -5.49
N PHE A 132 -10.43 -3.71 -5.70
CA PHE A 132 -9.98 -2.32 -5.74
C PHE A 132 -10.61 -1.56 -6.91
N LYS A 133 -10.59 -2.15 -8.11
CA LYS A 133 -11.23 -1.58 -9.30
C LYS A 133 -12.72 -1.32 -9.07
N GLU A 134 -13.46 -2.32 -8.62
CA GLU A 134 -14.88 -2.21 -8.28
C GLU A 134 -15.15 -1.10 -7.24
N THR A 135 -14.27 -1.00 -6.24
CA THR A 135 -14.38 0.03 -5.19
C THR A 135 -14.17 1.43 -5.76
N MET A 136 -13.17 1.62 -6.61
CA MET A 136 -12.91 2.92 -7.25
C MET A 136 -14.04 3.31 -8.22
N GLU A 137 -14.51 2.38 -9.05
CA GLU A 137 -15.65 2.59 -9.95
C GLU A 137 -16.93 2.99 -9.18
N LYS A 138 -17.19 2.34 -8.05
CA LYS A 138 -18.35 2.65 -7.19
C LYS A 138 -18.36 4.10 -6.70
N ILE A 139 -17.20 4.66 -6.39
CA ILE A 139 -17.09 6.05 -5.89
C ILE A 139 -16.76 7.05 -7.00
N GLY A 140 -16.65 6.59 -8.24
CA GLY A 140 -16.38 7.44 -9.40
C GLY A 140 -14.93 7.94 -9.47
N GLU A 141 -14.00 7.25 -8.80
CA GLU A 141 -12.57 7.57 -8.88
C GLU A 141 -11.94 6.88 -10.09
N PRO A 142 -11.23 7.64 -10.95
CA PRO A 142 -10.65 7.08 -12.16
C PRO A 142 -9.44 6.20 -11.84
N ILE A 143 -9.38 5.05 -12.50
CA ILE A 143 -8.22 4.17 -12.53
C ILE A 143 -7.75 3.98 -13.98
N ALA A 144 -6.53 3.51 -14.19
CA ALA A 144 -6.07 3.19 -15.54
C ALA A 144 -6.98 2.11 -16.18
N ALA A 145 -7.53 2.46 -17.34
CA ALA A 145 -8.40 1.53 -18.07
C ALA A 145 -7.63 0.25 -18.38
N SER A 146 -8.18 -0.90 -17.99
CA SER A 146 -7.50 -2.18 -18.11
C SER A 146 -8.46 -3.34 -18.30
N LYS A 147 -8.03 -4.36 -19.06
CA LYS A 147 -8.78 -5.58 -19.32
C LYS A 147 -7.83 -6.77 -19.42
N VAL A 148 -8.21 -7.89 -18.78
CA VAL A 148 -7.52 -9.16 -18.99
C VAL A 148 -8.02 -9.77 -20.28
N VAL A 149 -7.10 -10.19 -21.14
CA VAL A 149 -7.38 -10.85 -22.40
C VAL A 149 -6.71 -12.22 -22.46
N GLU A 150 -7.34 -13.16 -23.17
CA GLU A 150 -6.91 -14.55 -23.31
C GLU A 150 -6.57 -14.91 -24.77
N ASN A 151 -6.77 -13.97 -25.68
CA ASN A 151 -6.47 -14.10 -27.09
C ASN A 151 -6.04 -12.75 -27.68
N ILE A 152 -5.45 -12.79 -28.88
CA ILE A 152 -4.87 -11.61 -29.54
C ILE A 152 -5.99 -10.68 -30.04
N GLU A 153 -7.07 -11.23 -30.56
CA GLU A 153 -8.19 -10.47 -31.13
C GLU A 153 -8.83 -9.54 -30.09
N ASP A 154 -9.14 -10.06 -28.91
CA ASP A 154 -9.70 -9.27 -27.80
C ASP A 154 -8.74 -8.20 -27.33
N GLY A 155 -7.44 -8.51 -27.34
CA GLY A 155 -6.39 -7.55 -26.99
C GLY A 155 -6.31 -6.39 -27.98
N ILE A 156 -6.39 -6.66 -29.27
CA ILE A 156 -6.39 -5.65 -30.33
C ILE A 156 -7.62 -4.76 -30.19
N VAL A 157 -8.82 -5.35 -30.10
CA VAL A 157 -10.08 -4.60 -29.97
C VAL A 157 -10.02 -3.66 -28.75
N TYR A 158 -9.56 -4.16 -27.63
CA TYR A 158 -9.49 -3.34 -26.41
C TYR A 158 -8.41 -2.27 -26.49
N ALA A 159 -7.24 -2.55 -27.04
CA ALA A 159 -6.19 -1.55 -27.21
C ALA A 159 -6.60 -0.42 -28.17
N GLU A 160 -7.36 -0.75 -29.23
CA GLU A 160 -7.93 0.26 -30.13
C GLU A 160 -9.01 1.12 -29.44
N GLU A 161 -9.76 0.54 -28.51
CA GLU A 161 -10.78 1.27 -27.72
C GLU A 161 -10.13 2.28 -26.76
N ILE A 162 -9.08 1.87 -26.01
CA ILE A 162 -8.43 2.72 -25.00
C ILE A 162 -7.34 3.62 -25.56
N GLY A 163 -6.87 3.34 -26.80
CA GLY A 163 -5.83 4.09 -27.49
C GLY A 163 -4.42 3.69 -27.09
N TYR A 164 -3.48 3.90 -28.03
CA TYR A 164 -2.04 3.67 -27.80
C TYR A 164 -1.36 4.90 -27.20
N PRO A 165 -0.25 4.74 -26.45
CA PRO A 165 0.39 3.47 -26.09
C PRO A 165 -0.37 2.68 -25.01
N VAL A 166 -0.20 1.36 -24.99
CA VAL A 166 -0.72 0.48 -23.93
C VAL A 166 0.41 -0.30 -23.25
N VAL A 167 0.17 -0.74 -22.03
CA VAL A 167 1.08 -1.59 -21.25
C VAL A 167 0.53 -3.02 -21.24
N LEU A 168 1.38 -3.98 -21.55
CA LEU A 168 1.05 -5.40 -21.48
C LEU A 168 1.73 -6.03 -20.27
N ARG A 169 0.96 -6.76 -19.47
CA ARG A 169 1.46 -7.46 -18.28
C ARG A 169 0.95 -8.91 -18.28
N PRO A 170 1.76 -9.88 -18.75
CA PRO A 170 1.40 -11.27 -18.66
C PRO A 170 1.22 -11.74 -17.22
N ALA A 171 0.17 -12.53 -16.97
CA ALA A 171 -0.12 -13.02 -15.63
C ALA A 171 0.91 -14.09 -15.21
N TYR A 172 1.33 -14.02 -13.92
CA TYR A 172 2.23 -14.98 -13.29
C TYR A 172 3.61 -15.12 -13.97
N THR A 173 4.14 -14.04 -14.57
CA THR A 173 5.51 -14.00 -15.07
C THR A 173 6.44 -13.32 -14.07
N LEU A 174 7.72 -13.75 -14.05
CA LEU A 174 8.74 -13.16 -13.20
C LEU A 174 9.40 -11.95 -13.89
N GLY A 175 9.55 -10.85 -13.16
CA GLY A 175 10.32 -9.69 -13.62
C GLY A 175 9.76 -8.99 -14.86
N GLY A 176 8.42 -9.09 -15.09
CA GLY A 176 7.78 -8.44 -16.24
C GLY A 176 8.08 -9.08 -17.60
N SER A 177 8.62 -10.31 -17.61
CA SER A 177 8.96 -11.02 -18.84
C SER A 177 7.75 -11.20 -19.76
N GLY A 178 7.94 -10.85 -21.04
CA GLY A 178 6.91 -10.97 -22.07
C GLY A 178 5.89 -9.84 -22.11
N GLY A 179 6.03 -8.82 -21.26
CA GLY A 179 5.26 -7.60 -21.26
C GLY A 179 6.10 -6.39 -21.67
N GLY A 180 5.45 -5.23 -21.72
CA GLY A 180 6.11 -3.97 -22.06
C GLY A 180 5.11 -2.90 -22.51
N ILE A 181 5.63 -1.75 -22.86
CA ILE A 181 4.87 -0.67 -23.49
C ILE A 181 4.87 -0.92 -25.00
N VAL A 182 3.70 -0.87 -25.63
CA VAL A 182 3.51 -1.01 -27.07
C VAL A 182 2.82 0.21 -27.63
N ASN A 183 3.30 0.71 -28.77
CA ASN A 183 2.89 1.99 -29.32
C ASN A 183 1.95 1.89 -30.51
N ASN A 184 1.79 0.71 -31.04
CA ASN A 184 0.98 0.46 -32.25
C ASN A 184 0.49 -1.00 -32.28
N ARG A 185 -0.35 -1.30 -33.27
CA ARG A 185 -0.97 -2.61 -33.43
C ARG A 185 0.05 -3.73 -33.70
N GLU A 186 1.05 -3.46 -34.53
CA GLU A 186 2.05 -4.47 -34.90
C GLU A 186 2.86 -4.92 -33.69
N GLU A 187 3.32 -3.96 -32.87
CA GLU A 187 4.01 -4.23 -31.61
C GLU A 187 3.09 -4.98 -30.63
N LEU A 188 1.78 -4.64 -30.62
CA LEU A 188 0.80 -5.27 -29.75
C LEU A 188 0.66 -6.75 -30.09
N GLU A 189 0.46 -7.10 -31.37
CA GLU A 189 0.26 -8.48 -31.81
C GLU A 189 1.44 -9.37 -31.41
N GLU A 190 2.69 -8.92 -31.69
CA GLU A 190 3.90 -9.65 -31.35
C GLU A 190 4.05 -9.83 -29.82
N THR A 191 3.85 -8.74 -29.06
CA THR A 191 4.04 -8.78 -27.60
C THR A 191 2.93 -9.59 -26.92
N LEU A 192 1.68 -9.51 -27.39
CA LEU A 192 0.57 -10.33 -26.87
C LEU A 192 0.80 -11.81 -27.13
N GLU A 193 1.22 -12.21 -28.32
CA GLU A 193 1.51 -13.62 -28.65
C GLU A 193 2.56 -14.18 -27.69
N ASN A 194 3.64 -13.43 -27.50
CA ASN A 194 4.70 -13.81 -26.57
C ASN A 194 4.21 -13.83 -25.11
N GLY A 195 3.45 -12.82 -24.68
CA GLY A 195 2.90 -12.72 -23.33
C GLY A 195 1.93 -13.83 -22.99
N LEU A 196 0.99 -14.16 -23.89
CA LEU A 196 0.06 -15.26 -23.72
C LEU A 196 0.78 -16.61 -23.63
N ARG A 197 1.83 -16.82 -24.44
CA ARG A 197 2.65 -18.03 -24.41
C ARG A 197 3.41 -18.18 -23.10
N LEU A 198 3.94 -17.09 -22.53
CA LEU A 198 4.73 -17.10 -21.29
C LEU A 198 3.86 -17.16 -20.03
N SER A 199 2.64 -16.69 -20.09
CA SER A 199 1.68 -16.77 -18.99
C SER A 199 1.22 -18.22 -18.78
N ARG A 200 1.39 -18.73 -17.57
CA ARG A 200 0.94 -20.10 -17.20
C ARG A 200 -0.57 -20.31 -17.30
N VAL A 201 -1.31 -19.22 -17.26
CA VAL A 201 -2.79 -19.22 -17.35
C VAL A 201 -3.27 -18.64 -18.67
N HIS A 202 -2.35 -18.36 -19.63
CA HIS A 202 -2.65 -17.78 -20.94
C HIS A 202 -3.45 -16.46 -20.84
N GLN A 203 -3.08 -15.58 -19.89
CA GLN A 203 -3.73 -14.30 -19.67
C GLN A 203 -2.72 -13.16 -19.71
N VAL A 204 -3.11 -12.05 -20.34
CA VAL A 204 -2.36 -10.81 -20.37
C VAL A 204 -3.29 -9.66 -19.98
N LEU A 205 -2.87 -8.81 -19.06
CA LEU A 205 -3.52 -7.55 -18.79
C LEU A 205 -3.08 -6.53 -19.83
N VAL A 206 -4.03 -5.95 -20.53
CA VAL A 206 -3.85 -4.79 -21.42
C VAL A 206 -4.31 -3.55 -20.65
N GLU A 207 -3.45 -2.58 -20.49
CA GLU A 207 -3.69 -1.40 -19.64
C GLU A 207 -3.30 -0.11 -20.38
N ARG A 208 -4.08 0.96 -20.22
CA ARG A 208 -3.72 2.29 -20.74
C ARG A 208 -2.38 2.74 -20.18
N CYS A 209 -1.48 3.15 -21.04
CA CYS A 209 -0.17 3.65 -20.60
C CYS A 209 -0.31 5.07 -20.03
N ILE A 210 0.13 5.22 -18.79
CA ILE A 210 0.21 6.51 -18.07
C ILE A 210 1.67 6.92 -17.81
N SER A 211 2.61 6.31 -18.54
CA SER A 211 4.03 6.67 -18.45
C SER A 211 4.23 8.15 -18.82
N GLY A 212 5.07 8.82 -18.06
CA GLY A 212 5.32 10.25 -18.26
C GLY A 212 4.34 11.20 -17.54
N TRP A 213 3.28 10.66 -16.93
CA TRP A 213 2.43 11.47 -16.06
C TRP A 213 3.15 11.79 -14.75
N LYS A 214 2.76 12.89 -14.10
CA LYS A 214 3.29 13.24 -12.77
C LYS A 214 2.83 12.21 -11.74
N GLU A 215 3.73 11.78 -10.88
CA GLU A 215 3.37 10.91 -9.76
C GLU A 215 3.21 11.74 -8.49
N ILE A 216 2.02 11.72 -7.92
CA ILE A 216 1.63 12.51 -6.75
C ILE A 216 1.12 11.57 -5.67
N GLU A 217 1.55 11.80 -4.44
CA GLU A 217 1.16 11.01 -3.28
C GLU A 217 0.46 11.87 -2.23
N TYR A 218 -0.51 11.27 -1.54
CA TYR A 218 -1.16 11.86 -0.37
C TYR A 218 -1.10 10.92 0.83
N GLU A 219 -0.54 11.42 1.92
CA GLU A 219 -0.68 10.80 3.24
C GLU A 219 -1.96 11.28 3.88
N VAL A 220 -2.86 10.35 4.17
CA VAL A 220 -4.21 10.61 4.68
C VAL A 220 -4.42 9.83 5.96
N MET A 221 -5.12 10.42 6.92
CA MET A 221 -5.49 9.74 8.18
C MET A 221 -6.99 9.83 8.40
N ARG A 222 -7.55 8.76 8.96
CA ARG A 222 -8.96 8.67 9.33
C ARG A 222 -9.11 8.03 10.70
N ASP A 223 -10.01 8.59 11.52
CA ASP A 223 -10.34 8.02 12.82
C ASP A 223 -11.54 7.05 12.75
N SER A 224 -11.81 6.36 13.85
CA SER A 224 -12.89 5.38 13.95
C SER A 224 -14.30 5.98 13.89
N ILE A 225 -14.45 7.30 14.05
CA ILE A 225 -15.73 8.01 13.96
C ILE A 225 -15.89 8.75 12.63
N GLY A 226 -14.94 8.61 11.70
CA GLY A 226 -15.04 9.10 10.34
C GLY A 226 -14.45 10.49 10.10
N ASN A 227 -13.73 11.10 11.05
CA ASN A 227 -12.96 12.31 10.75
C ASN A 227 -11.76 11.95 9.87
N VAL A 228 -11.54 12.75 8.84
CA VAL A 228 -10.49 12.53 7.83
C VAL A 228 -9.64 13.77 7.66
N ILE A 229 -8.34 13.59 7.56
CA ILE A 229 -7.39 14.67 7.25
C ILE A 229 -6.37 14.23 6.19
N THR A 230 -5.96 15.15 5.35
CA THR A 230 -4.73 15.02 4.56
C THR A 230 -3.58 15.58 5.39
N VAL A 231 -2.61 14.74 5.69
CA VAL A 231 -1.45 15.13 6.51
C VAL A 231 -0.43 15.87 5.67
N CYS A 232 -0.10 15.32 4.51
CA CYS A 232 0.88 15.86 3.58
C CYS A 232 0.58 15.37 2.17
N ASN A 233 0.90 16.18 1.16
CA ASN A 233 1.04 15.72 -0.21
C ASN A 233 2.51 15.76 -0.61
N MET A 234 2.87 14.93 -1.58
CA MET A 234 4.23 14.75 -2.06
C MET A 234 4.22 14.57 -3.58
N GLU A 235 5.33 14.82 -4.18
CA GLU A 235 5.56 14.71 -5.62
C GLU A 235 6.87 14.01 -5.91
N ASN A 236 6.85 13.03 -6.81
CA ASN A 236 8.05 12.41 -7.34
C ASN A 236 8.61 13.28 -8.47
N LEU A 237 9.93 13.53 -8.46
CA LEU A 237 10.58 14.28 -9.55
C LEU A 237 10.57 13.50 -10.85
N ASP A 238 10.68 12.18 -10.77
CA ASP A 238 10.58 11.29 -11.91
C ASP A 238 9.10 10.99 -12.21
N PRO A 239 8.74 10.88 -13.49
CA PRO A 239 7.36 10.59 -13.87
C PRO A 239 6.98 9.13 -13.58
N VAL A 240 5.68 8.85 -13.64
CA VAL A 240 5.15 7.48 -13.58
C VAL A 240 5.88 6.57 -14.57
N GLY A 241 6.31 5.42 -14.07
CA GLY A 241 7.14 4.44 -14.77
C GLY A 241 8.53 4.25 -14.14
N VAL A 242 9.00 5.22 -13.36
CA VAL A 242 10.15 5.05 -12.46
C VAL A 242 9.62 4.61 -11.11
N HIS A 243 10.24 3.57 -10.52
CA HIS A 243 9.80 3.08 -9.22
C HIS A 243 10.01 4.16 -8.14
N THR A 244 9.00 4.44 -7.33
CA THR A 244 9.03 5.45 -6.25
C THR A 244 10.26 5.36 -5.33
N GLY A 245 10.78 4.14 -5.12
CA GLY A 245 11.99 3.90 -4.34
C GLY A 245 13.28 4.41 -4.98
N ASP A 246 13.26 4.63 -6.28
CA ASP A 246 14.41 5.08 -7.09
C ASP A 246 14.27 6.55 -7.48
N SER A 247 13.14 7.19 -7.17
CA SER A 247 12.85 8.60 -7.44
C SER A 247 13.16 9.50 -6.26
N ILE A 248 13.43 10.77 -6.54
CA ILE A 248 13.52 11.82 -5.53
C ILE A 248 12.10 12.31 -5.24
N VAL A 249 11.68 12.21 -3.97
CA VAL A 249 10.36 12.67 -3.51
C VAL A 249 10.50 14.00 -2.78
N VAL A 250 9.66 14.96 -3.11
CA VAL A 250 9.60 16.26 -2.42
C VAL A 250 8.27 16.45 -1.69
N ALA A 251 8.33 17.01 -0.50
CA ALA A 251 7.18 17.31 0.36
C ALA A 251 7.26 18.76 0.87
N PRO A 252 6.21 19.57 0.70
CA PRO A 252 5.02 19.32 -0.10
C PRO A 252 5.30 19.34 -1.61
N SER A 253 4.32 18.91 -2.43
CA SER A 253 4.43 19.01 -3.90
C SER A 253 4.70 20.44 -4.34
N GLN A 254 5.50 20.61 -5.40
CA GLN A 254 6.00 21.92 -5.84
C GLN A 254 5.35 22.38 -7.15
N THR A 255 4.82 21.48 -7.96
CA THR A 255 4.34 21.78 -9.31
C THR A 255 2.82 21.74 -9.44
N LEU A 256 2.07 21.47 -8.37
CA LEU A 256 0.61 21.48 -8.38
C LEU A 256 0.06 22.90 -8.21
N GLY A 257 -0.89 23.25 -9.06
CA GLY A 257 -1.78 24.38 -8.81
C GLY A 257 -2.82 24.04 -7.72
N ASP A 258 -3.43 25.07 -7.12
CA ASP A 258 -4.44 24.86 -6.06
C ASP A 258 -5.60 23.96 -6.50
N LYS A 259 -6.08 24.12 -7.74
CA LYS A 259 -7.17 23.28 -8.28
C LYS A 259 -6.79 21.80 -8.35
N GLU A 260 -5.60 21.49 -8.83
CA GLU A 260 -5.08 20.10 -8.88
C GLU A 260 -4.92 19.53 -7.48
N TYR A 261 -4.33 20.32 -6.59
CA TYR A 261 -4.16 19.96 -5.17
C TYR A 261 -5.49 19.60 -4.51
N GLN A 262 -6.51 20.48 -4.63
CA GLN A 262 -7.82 20.26 -3.99
C GLN A 262 -8.58 19.08 -4.62
N MET A 263 -8.45 18.88 -5.92
CA MET A 263 -9.05 17.76 -6.64
C MET A 263 -8.52 16.42 -6.11
N LEU A 264 -7.20 16.23 -6.11
CA LEU A 264 -6.56 15.01 -5.63
C LEU A 264 -6.76 14.82 -4.12
N ARG A 265 -6.73 15.91 -3.35
CA ARG A 265 -7.05 15.87 -1.92
C ARG A 265 -8.47 15.33 -1.68
N THR A 266 -9.46 15.82 -2.41
CA THR A 266 -10.84 15.37 -2.27
C THR A 266 -10.97 13.90 -2.61
N SER A 267 -10.34 13.46 -3.70
CA SER A 267 -10.25 12.06 -4.09
C SER A 267 -9.66 11.20 -2.96
N ALA A 268 -8.53 11.60 -2.40
CA ALA A 268 -7.88 10.85 -1.31
C ALA A 268 -8.78 10.69 -0.07
N LEU A 269 -9.53 11.74 0.30
CA LEU A 269 -10.49 11.69 1.40
C LEU A 269 -11.68 10.77 1.11
N ASN A 270 -12.18 10.74 -0.12
CA ASN A 270 -13.24 9.83 -0.55
C ASN A 270 -12.77 8.38 -0.49
N ILE A 271 -11.58 8.11 -1.02
CA ILE A 271 -10.99 6.76 -1.08
C ILE A 271 -10.80 6.17 0.31
N ILE A 272 -10.13 6.89 1.23
CA ILE A 272 -9.89 6.37 2.59
C ILE A 272 -11.21 6.11 3.33
N THR A 273 -12.24 6.93 3.04
CA THR A 273 -13.57 6.79 3.65
C THR A 273 -14.29 5.56 3.13
N GLU A 274 -14.30 5.32 1.81
CA GLU A 274 -14.95 4.14 1.21
C GLU A 274 -14.24 2.84 1.59
N LEU A 275 -12.91 2.85 1.64
CA LEU A 275 -12.14 1.69 2.09
C LEU A 275 -12.34 1.38 3.57
N GLY A 276 -12.82 2.35 4.36
CA GLY A 276 -13.06 2.18 5.79
C GLY A 276 -11.77 2.06 6.61
N ILE A 277 -10.65 2.59 6.09
CA ILE A 277 -9.36 2.57 6.79
C ILE A 277 -9.48 3.38 8.08
N THR A 278 -8.95 2.84 9.18
CA THR A 278 -8.82 3.52 10.46
C THR A 278 -7.35 3.64 10.80
N GLY A 279 -6.80 4.84 10.70
CA GLY A 279 -5.35 5.10 10.78
C GLY A 279 -4.86 5.81 9.54
N GLY A 280 -3.59 5.63 9.21
CA GLY A 280 -2.94 6.24 8.05
C GLY A 280 -3.01 5.37 6.80
N CYS A 281 -3.09 6.00 5.64
CA CYS A 281 -2.84 5.37 4.36
C CYS A 281 -2.14 6.33 3.40
N ASN A 282 -1.48 5.76 2.42
CA ASN A 282 -0.88 6.47 1.30
C ASN A 282 -1.71 6.22 0.04
N VAL A 283 -2.07 7.28 -0.68
CA VAL A 283 -2.78 7.21 -1.96
C VAL A 283 -1.87 7.76 -3.05
N GLN A 284 -1.63 6.99 -4.09
CA GLN A 284 -0.77 7.35 -5.22
C GLN A 284 -1.60 7.64 -6.47
N TYR A 285 -1.27 8.74 -7.12
CA TYR A 285 -1.93 9.24 -8.31
C TYR A 285 -0.97 9.43 -9.46
N ALA A 286 -1.44 9.14 -10.67
CA ALA A 286 -0.90 9.70 -11.90
C ALA A 286 -1.73 10.92 -12.28
N LEU A 287 -1.09 12.06 -12.49
CA LEU A 287 -1.72 13.30 -12.97
C LEU A 287 -1.14 13.67 -14.33
N HIS A 288 -2.01 13.87 -15.31
CA HIS A 288 -1.59 14.28 -16.64
C HIS A 288 -0.87 15.64 -16.58
N PRO A 289 0.29 15.81 -17.22
CA PRO A 289 1.12 17.01 -17.07
C PRO A 289 0.49 18.29 -17.59
N GLU A 290 -0.48 18.21 -18.53
CA GLU A 290 -1.07 19.35 -19.22
C GLU A 290 -2.60 19.47 -19.05
N SER A 291 -3.22 18.57 -18.25
CA SER A 291 -4.65 18.58 -18.02
C SER A 291 -4.99 18.22 -16.58
N PHE A 292 -6.28 18.27 -16.23
CA PHE A 292 -6.76 17.81 -14.91
C PHE A 292 -7.11 16.31 -14.89
N GLU A 293 -6.75 15.58 -15.96
CA GLU A 293 -6.96 14.14 -15.99
C GLU A 293 -6.01 13.46 -15.00
N TYR A 294 -6.53 12.57 -14.19
CA TYR A 294 -5.75 11.79 -13.26
C TYR A 294 -6.28 10.36 -13.17
N CYS A 295 -5.49 9.47 -12.62
CA CYS A 295 -5.98 8.18 -12.18
C CYS A 295 -5.30 7.76 -10.87
N VAL A 296 -6.02 6.97 -10.08
CA VAL A 296 -5.50 6.33 -8.88
C VAL A 296 -4.62 5.15 -9.31
N ILE A 297 -3.37 5.13 -8.88
CA ILE A 297 -2.42 4.04 -9.15
C ILE A 297 -2.61 2.93 -8.13
N GLU A 298 -2.52 3.28 -6.85
CA GLU A 298 -2.67 2.35 -5.75
C GLU A 298 -2.99 3.06 -4.43
N VAL A 299 -3.50 2.28 -3.50
CA VAL A 299 -3.70 2.71 -2.12
C VAL A 299 -3.01 1.72 -1.20
N ASN A 300 -2.11 2.22 -0.37
CA ASN A 300 -1.43 1.43 0.63
C ASN A 300 -2.16 1.60 1.98
N PRO A 301 -2.93 0.61 2.48
CA PRO A 301 -3.69 0.73 3.74
C PRO A 301 -2.78 0.59 4.97
N ARG A 302 -1.66 1.26 4.94
CA ARG A 302 -0.55 1.23 5.91
C ARG A 302 0.31 2.47 5.75
N VAL A 303 1.23 2.70 6.69
CA VAL A 303 2.30 3.66 6.45
C VAL A 303 3.17 3.21 5.27
N SER A 304 3.64 4.17 4.53
CA SER A 304 4.51 3.97 3.36
C SER A 304 5.89 4.56 3.61
N ARG A 305 6.77 4.45 2.62
CA ARG A 305 8.08 5.10 2.66
C ARG A 305 7.96 6.61 2.79
N SER A 306 7.01 7.19 2.10
CA SER A 306 6.72 8.62 2.13
C SER A 306 6.20 9.10 3.48
N SER A 307 5.65 8.22 4.33
CA SER A 307 5.19 8.61 5.67
C SER A 307 6.31 9.14 6.57
N ALA A 308 7.53 8.61 6.44
CA ALA A 308 8.70 9.14 7.17
C ALA A 308 9.10 10.53 6.67
N LEU A 309 9.06 10.76 5.34
CA LEU A 309 9.28 12.06 4.74
C LEU A 309 8.21 13.06 5.15
N ALA A 310 6.94 12.67 5.07
CA ALA A 310 5.80 13.48 5.49
C ALA A 310 5.89 13.86 6.97
N SER A 311 6.29 12.92 7.85
CA SER A 311 6.53 13.20 9.26
C SER A 311 7.62 14.27 9.47
N LYS A 312 8.70 14.20 8.69
CA LYS A 312 9.77 15.20 8.70
C LYS A 312 9.32 16.55 8.18
N ALA A 313 8.60 16.57 7.06
CA ALA A 313 8.14 17.78 6.40
C ALA A 313 7.11 18.55 7.25
N THR A 314 6.21 17.85 7.92
CA THR A 314 5.17 18.42 8.77
C THR A 314 5.61 18.69 10.20
N GLY A 315 6.71 18.06 10.63
CA GLY A 315 7.16 18.08 12.04
C GLY A 315 6.26 17.25 12.97
N TYR A 316 5.38 16.43 12.43
CA TYR A 316 4.45 15.60 13.18
C TYR A 316 4.67 14.10 12.88
N PRO A 317 4.90 13.24 13.89
CA PRO A 317 5.06 11.81 13.68
C PRO A 317 3.71 11.19 13.27
N ILE A 318 3.65 10.63 12.05
CA ILE A 318 2.42 10.06 11.49
C ILE A 318 2.17 8.64 12.03
N ALA A 319 3.22 7.90 12.32
CA ALA A 319 3.16 6.52 12.83
C ALA A 319 2.60 6.41 14.24
#